data_d7eecddb0dbe276f4e0ef4eed9662fd2
#
_entry.id   d7eecddb0dbe276f4e0ef4eed9662fd2
#
_cell.length_a   1.000
_cell.length_b   1.000
_cell.length_c   1.000
_cell.angle_alpha   90.00
_cell.angle_beta   90.00
_cell.angle_gamma   90.00
#
_symmetry.space_group_name_H-M   'P 1'
#
loop_
_entity.id
_entity.type
_entity.pdbx_description
1 polymer ?
#
loop_
_entity_poly.entity_id
_entity_poly.type
_entity_poly.pdbx_seq_one_letter_code
_entity_poly.pdbx_strand_id
1 'polypeptide(L)'
;PQIEVVGLNDLCARDLCAHLFEYDSIFGPFRGDVTLTDTALVINGTAIPLHTTDNLSTLDLSGVDVAMECTGTAGTVAIAARGLIAGAKRVLISGPSDAADVTLVMGANGHLLADQKIVSNASCTTNALAPLVKLIDDTWGLKTGWMTTIHCYTGSQPTIDAPRGDFGRSRAASLSM
;
A
#
# COMPACT_ATOMS: atom_id res chain seq x y z
N PRO A 1 -5.00 -1.03 -19.70
CA PRO A 1 -4.35 -2.17 -19.10
C PRO A 1 -5.37 -2.91 -18.29
N GLN A 2 -5.31 -4.20 -18.37
CA GLN A 2 -6.23 -5.02 -17.61
C GLN A 2 -5.43 -5.64 -16.49
N ILE A 3 -5.82 -5.26 -15.28
CA ILE A 3 -5.28 -5.86 -14.06
C ILE A 3 -6.36 -6.81 -13.56
N GLU A 4 -6.00 -8.05 -13.32
CA GLU A 4 -6.83 -9.04 -12.69
C GLU A 4 -6.40 -9.21 -11.25
N VAL A 5 -7.36 -9.08 -10.33
CA VAL A 5 -7.13 -9.36 -8.91
C VAL A 5 -7.47 -10.82 -8.68
N VAL A 6 -6.44 -11.63 -8.40
CA VAL A 6 -6.55 -13.09 -8.30
C VAL A 6 -6.67 -13.59 -6.87
N GLY A 7 -6.49 -12.74 -5.88
CA GLY A 7 -6.64 -13.11 -4.46
C GLY A 7 -6.49 -11.91 -3.54
N LEU A 8 -7.10 -12.00 -2.37
CA LEU A 8 -7.01 -11.05 -1.27
C LEU A 8 -6.55 -11.80 -0.02
N ASN A 9 -5.78 -11.14 0.83
CA ASN A 9 -5.43 -11.65 2.14
C ASN A 9 -5.52 -10.52 3.16
N ASP A 10 -6.31 -10.72 4.21
CA ASP A 10 -6.43 -9.79 5.33
C ASP A 10 -6.65 -10.57 6.64
N LEU A 11 -6.18 -10.01 7.75
CA LEU A 11 -6.34 -10.63 9.08
C LEU A 11 -7.67 -10.25 9.75
N CYS A 12 -8.40 -9.27 9.23
CA CYS A 12 -9.70 -8.93 9.78
C CYS A 12 -10.77 -9.99 9.42
N ALA A 13 -11.88 -9.95 10.12
CA ALA A 13 -13.01 -10.81 9.83
C ALA A 13 -13.52 -10.57 8.41
N ARG A 14 -13.90 -11.61 7.71
CA ARG A 14 -14.28 -11.55 6.28
C ARG A 14 -15.46 -10.63 6.00
N ASP A 15 -16.44 -10.65 6.89
CA ASP A 15 -17.60 -9.75 6.83
C ASP A 15 -17.20 -8.29 7.00
N LEU A 16 -16.22 -8.02 7.85
CA LEU A 16 -15.63 -6.69 8.00
C LEU A 16 -14.85 -6.26 6.75
N CYS A 17 -14.10 -7.17 6.11
CA CYS A 17 -13.46 -6.89 4.82
C CYS A 17 -14.49 -6.49 3.75
N ALA A 18 -15.59 -7.25 3.64
CA ALA A 18 -16.66 -6.94 2.70
C ALA A 18 -17.31 -5.59 3.00
N HIS A 19 -17.61 -5.32 4.27
CA HIS A 19 -18.19 -4.06 4.71
C HIS A 19 -17.29 -2.85 4.42
N LEU A 20 -15.99 -2.95 4.73
CA LEU A 20 -15.01 -1.88 4.48
C LEU A 20 -14.74 -1.67 2.99
N PHE A 21 -14.92 -2.69 2.16
CA PHE A 21 -14.88 -2.54 0.71
C PHE A 21 -16.13 -1.84 0.17
N GLU A 22 -17.30 -2.20 0.70
CA GLU A 22 -18.58 -1.65 0.24
C GLU A 22 -18.79 -0.20 0.69
N TYR A 23 -18.31 0.18 1.87
CA TYR A 23 -18.55 1.49 2.47
C TYR A 23 -17.24 2.22 2.77
N ASP A 24 -16.94 3.26 2.00
CA ASP A 24 -15.80 4.14 2.23
C ASP A 24 -16.28 5.51 2.74
N SER A 25 -15.63 6.00 3.80
CA SER A 25 -16.03 7.27 4.44
C SER A 25 -15.73 8.50 3.58
N ILE A 26 -14.82 8.40 2.62
CA ILE A 26 -14.40 9.51 1.76
C ILE A 26 -15.08 9.43 0.39
N PHE A 27 -15.03 8.25 -0.23
CA PHE A 27 -15.56 8.03 -1.57
C PHE A 27 -17.04 7.62 -1.58
N GLY A 28 -17.59 7.29 -0.42
CA GLY A 28 -18.96 6.79 -0.29
C GLY A 28 -19.09 5.31 -0.65
N PRO A 29 -20.33 4.79 -0.73
CA PRO A 29 -20.57 3.39 -1.03
C PRO A 29 -20.07 2.98 -2.40
N PHE A 30 -19.55 1.76 -2.50
CA PHE A 30 -19.17 1.15 -3.78
C PHE A 30 -20.39 1.05 -4.71
N ARG A 31 -20.23 1.45 -5.96
CA ARG A 31 -21.32 1.45 -6.95
C ARG A 31 -21.32 0.12 -7.72
N GLY A 32 -21.71 -0.94 -7.06
CA GLY A 32 -21.78 -2.28 -7.64
C GLY A 32 -22.21 -3.29 -6.61
N ASP A 33 -22.29 -4.55 -7.01
CA ASP A 33 -22.69 -5.65 -6.15
C ASP A 33 -21.48 -6.19 -5.38
N VAL A 34 -21.65 -6.32 -4.07
CA VAL A 34 -20.66 -6.94 -3.16
C VAL A 34 -21.36 -8.05 -2.39
N THR A 35 -20.86 -9.26 -2.50
CA THR A 35 -21.33 -10.40 -1.71
C THR A 35 -20.16 -11.20 -1.16
N LEU A 36 -20.38 -11.83 -0.01
CA LEU A 36 -19.38 -12.65 0.65
C LEU A 36 -19.81 -14.12 0.59
N THR A 37 -18.87 -14.99 0.24
CA THR A 37 -19.03 -16.44 0.38
C THR A 37 -18.07 -16.97 1.46
N ASP A 38 -18.14 -18.27 1.74
CA ASP A 38 -17.24 -18.92 2.71
C ASP A 38 -15.75 -18.79 2.34
N THR A 39 -15.43 -18.56 1.06
CA THR A 39 -14.05 -18.58 0.56
C THR A 39 -13.64 -17.34 -0.23
N ALA A 40 -14.60 -16.51 -0.64
CA ALA A 40 -14.32 -15.42 -1.57
C ALA A 40 -15.15 -14.16 -1.29
N LEU A 41 -14.59 -13.02 -1.65
CA LEU A 41 -15.32 -11.77 -1.85
C LEU A 41 -15.74 -11.72 -3.32
N VAL A 42 -17.04 -11.56 -3.58
CA VAL A 42 -17.60 -11.50 -4.93
C VAL A 42 -17.95 -10.07 -5.25
N ILE A 43 -17.33 -9.51 -6.29
CA ILE A 43 -17.50 -8.12 -6.70
C ILE A 43 -18.02 -8.10 -8.14
N ASN A 44 -19.21 -7.57 -8.36
CA ASN A 44 -19.87 -7.54 -9.67
C ASN A 44 -19.88 -8.92 -10.35
N GLY A 45 -20.14 -9.98 -9.58
CA GLY A 45 -20.17 -11.35 -10.05
C GLY A 45 -18.80 -12.03 -10.20
N THR A 46 -17.69 -11.34 -10.01
CA THR A 46 -16.36 -11.92 -10.03
C THR A 46 -15.95 -12.36 -8.62
N ALA A 47 -15.71 -13.65 -8.44
CA ALA A 47 -15.27 -14.21 -7.17
C ALA A 47 -13.75 -14.08 -7.01
N ILE A 48 -13.32 -13.41 -5.95
CA ILE A 48 -11.92 -13.23 -5.60
C ILE A 48 -11.65 -13.98 -4.30
N PRO A 49 -10.81 -15.02 -4.30
CA PRO A 49 -10.45 -15.76 -3.08
C PRO A 49 -9.99 -14.82 -1.96
N LEU A 50 -10.54 -14.99 -0.76
CA LEU A 50 -10.21 -14.19 0.41
C LEU A 50 -9.56 -15.08 1.48
N HIS A 51 -8.26 -14.90 1.67
CA HIS A 51 -7.45 -15.59 2.66
C HIS A 51 -7.36 -14.77 3.96
N THR A 52 -7.03 -15.46 5.08
CA THR A 52 -6.88 -14.85 6.41
C THR A 52 -5.63 -15.38 7.10
N THR A 53 -4.49 -15.46 6.37
CA THR A 53 -3.23 -15.92 6.93
C THR A 53 -2.36 -14.76 7.38
N ASP A 54 -1.69 -14.90 8.51
CA ASP A 54 -0.67 -13.97 9.00
C ASP A 54 0.69 -14.13 8.30
N ASN A 55 0.84 -15.22 7.54
CA ASN A 55 2.05 -15.50 6.79
C ASN A 55 1.76 -15.76 5.31
N LEU A 56 1.88 -14.72 4.50
CA LEU A 56 1.65 -14.79 3.06
C LEU A 56 2.51 -15.87 2.35
N SER A 57 3.69 -16.20 2.89
CA SER A 57 4.57 -17.22 2.30
C SER A 57 4.01 -18.64 2.34
N THR A 58 2.91 -18.87 3.06
CA THR A 58 2.20 -20.16 3.10
C THR A 58 1.19 -20.35 1.97
N LEU A 59 0.89 -19.29 1.23
CA LEU A 59 0.00 -19.35 0.07
C LEU A 59 0.78 -19.80 -1.18
N ASP A 60 0.06 -20.31 -2.16
CA ASP A 60 0.59 -20.55 -3.50
C ASP A 60 0.25 -19.36 -4.41
N LEU A 61 1.25 -18.56 -4.71
CA LEU A 61 1.16 -17.40 -5.62
C LEU A 61 1.86 -17.72 -6.96
N SER A 62 2.03 -18.98 -7.31
CA SER A 62 2.57 -19.39 -8.60
C SER A 62 1.71 -18.83 -9.74
N GLY A 63 2.34 -18.12 -10.68
CA GLY A 63 1.63 -17.46 -11.78
C GLY A 63 1.16 -16.03 -11.47
N VAL A 64 1.26 -15.55 -10.22
CA VAL A 64 0.95 -14.17 -9.87
C VAL A 64 2.10 -13.25 -10.30
N ASP A 65 1.79 -12.22 -11.08
CA ASP A 65 2.80 -11.27 -11.56
C ASP A 65 3.28 -10.35 -10.45
N VAL A 66 2.35 -9.85 -9.61
CA VAL A 66 2.66 -8.90 -8.54
C VAL A 66 1.86 -9.22 -7.28
N ALA A 67 2.54 -9.47 -6.18
CA ALA A 67 1.94 -9.46 -4.85
C ALA A 67 2.03 -8.03 -4.27
N MET A 68 0.88 -7.44 -3.95
CA MET A 68 0.83 -6.11 -3.34
C MET A 68 0.86 -6.25 -1.81
N GLU A 69 1.93 -5.75 -1.19
CA GLU A 69 2.12 -5.75 0.26
C GLU A 69 1.60 -4.42 0.84
N CYS A 70 0.39 -4.45 1.40
CA CYS A 70 -0.33 -3.27 1.87
C CYS A 70 -0.50 -3.22 3.40
N THR A 71 0.18 -4.09 4.16
CA THR A 71 0.00 -4.19 5.62
C THR A 71 0.66 -3.06 6.39
N GLY A 72 1.60 -2.34 5.78
CA GLY A 72 2.43 -1.34 6.46
C GLY A 72 3.52 -1.94 7.35
N THR A 73 3.73 -3.26 7.34
CA THR A 73 4.72 -3.96 8.19
C THR A 73 5.99 -4.41 7.46
N ALA A 74 6.08 -4.19 6.14
CA ALA A 74 7.19 -4.64 5.29
C ALA A 74 8.49 -3.83 5.47
N GLY A 75 8.88 -3.56 6.71
CA GLY A 75 10.12 -2.86 7.06
C GLY A 75 11.37 -3.75 7.08
N THR A 76 11.24 -5.07 6.94
CA THR A 76 12.35 -6.02 6.88
C THR A 76 12.29 -6.89 5.64
N VAL A 77 13.44 -7.32 5.15
CA VAL A 77 13.53 -8.21 3.98
C VAL A 77 12.72 -9.49 4.17
N ALA A 78 12.71 -10.06 5.37
CA ALA A 78 11.96 -11.27 5.68
C ALA A 78 10.44 -11.11 5.45
N ILE A 79 9.88 -9.95 5.77
CA ILE A 79 8.46 -9.66 5.56
C ILE A 79 8.21 -9.26 4.10
N ALA A 80 9.04 -8.38 3.55
CA ALA A 80 8.92 -7.90 2.19
C ALA A 80 9.00 -9.03 1.14
N ALA A 81 9.83 -10.05 1.39
CA ALA A 81 10.03 -11.17 0.48
C ALA A 81 8.93 -12.24 0.54
N ARG A 82 7.95 -12.19 1.45
CA ARG A 82 6.92 -13.25 1.63
C ARG A 82 6.16 -13.56 0.34
N GLY A 83 5.82 -12.53 -0.45
CA GLY A 83 5.17 -12.72 -1.74
C GLY A 83 6.04 -13.47 -2.76
N LEU A 84 7.36 -13.21 -2.78
CA LEU A 84 8.31 -13.94 -3.64
C LEU A 84 8.45 -15.39 -3.18
N ILE A 85 8.54 -15.62 -1.86
CA ILE A 85 8.62 -16.98 -1.28
C ILE A 85 7.36 -17.78 -1.63
N ALA A 86 6.20 -17.12 -1.65
CA ALA A 86 4.93 -17.72 -2.06
C ALA A 86 4.84 -18.00 -3.57
N GLY A 87 5.76 -17.50 -4.40
CA GLY A 87 5.82 -17.78 -5.83
C GLY A 87 5.48 -16.60 -6.75
N ALA A 88 5.11 -15.43 -6.22
CA ALA A 88 4.87 -14.26 -7.06
C ALA A 88 6.18 -13.79 -7.74
N LYS A 89 6.05 -13.21 -8.94
CA LYS A 89 7.23 -12.74 -9.71
C LYS A 89 7.84 -11.48 -9.10
N ARG A 90 7.03 -10.61 -8.50
CA ARG A 90 7.44 -9.36 -7.86
C ARG A 90 6.58 -9.06 -6.64
N VAL A 91 7.11 -8.22 -5.75
CA VAL A 91 6.36 -7.62 -4.65
C VAL A 91 6.35 -6.12 -4.83
N LEU A 92 5.17 -5.50 -4.72
CA LEU A 92 4.99 -4.06 -4.64
C LEU A 92 4.55 -3.70 -3.22
N ILE A 93 5.40 -2.98 -2.50
CA ILE A 93 5.08 -2.47 -1.16
C ILE A 93 4.38 -1.12 -1.32
N SER A 94 3.18 -0.98 -0.75
CA SER A 94 2.33 0.22 -0.88
C SER A 94 2.86 1.46 -0.15
N GLY A 95 3.91 1.33 0.66
CA GLY A 95 4.50 2.39 1.46
C GLY A 95 6.03 2.41 1.39
N PRO A 96 6.68 3.30 2.16
CA PRO A 96 8.14 3.33 2.25
C PRO A 96 8.67 2.05 2.91
N SER A 97 9.77 1.53 2.38
CA SER A 97 10.44 0.35 2.93
C SER A 97 11.93 0.36 2.60
N ASP A 98 12.75 0.24 3.64
CA ASP A 98 14.20 0.06 3.49
C ASP A 98 14.56 -1.36 3.02
N ALA A 99 13.60 -2.26 3.00
CA ALA A 99 13.76 -3.64 2.51
C ALA A 99 13.54 -3.77 1.00
N ALA A 100 13.15 -2.70 0.30
CA ALA A 100 12.93 -2.73 -1.13
C ALA A 100 14.23 -2.61 -1.91
N ASP A 101 14.32 -3.31 -3.06
CA ASP A 101 15.45 -3.19 -3.99
C ASP A 101 15.49 -1.80 -4.64
N VAL A 102 14.31 -1.19 -4.81
CA VAL A 102 14.15 0.14 -5.37
C VAL A 102 12.89 0.82 -4.86
N THR A 103 12.95 2.12 -4.66
CA THR A 103 11.79 2.96 -4.39
C THR A 103 11.45 3.74 -5.65
N LEU A 104 10.21 3.60 -6.13
CA LEU A 104 9.75 4.22 -7.36
C LEU A 104 8.58 5.17 -7.12
N VAL A 105 8.60 6.26 -7.87
CA VAL A 105 7.51 7.24 -7.93
C VAL A 105 7.16 7.50 -9.38
N MET A 106 5.89 7.27 -9.74
CA MET A 106 5.40 7.55 -11.09
C MET A 106 5.57 9.03 -11.43
N GLY A 107 6.08 9.30 -12.64
CA GLY A 107 6.36 10.67 -13.08
C GLY A 107 7.69 11.25 -12.59
N ALA A 108 8.40 10.57 -11.68
CA ALA A 108 9.72 11.00 -11.21
C ALA A 108 10.84 10.06 -11.69
N ASN A 109 10.87 8.84 -11.20
CA ASN A 109 11.97 7.91 -11.42
C ASN A 109 11.53 6.51 -11.89
N GLY A 110 10.33 6.36 -12.44
CA GLY A 110 9.81 5.08 -12.91
C GLY A 110 10.71 4.38 -13.95
N HIS A 111 11.58 5.13 -14.65
CA HIS A 111 12.56 4.61 -15.60
C HIS A 111 13.68 3.76 -14.93
N LEU A 112 13.80 3.82 -13.60
CA LEU A 112 14.75 2.99 -12.85
C LEU A 112 14.26 1.56 -12.64
N LEU A 113 13.00 1.27 -12.97
CA LEU A 113 12.49 -0.10 -12.90
C LEU A 113 13.12 -0.98 -13.97
N ALA A 114 13.80 -2.02 -13.53
CA ALA A 114 14.42 -3.04 -14.38
C ALA A 114 13.99 -4.44 -13.90
N ASP A 115 14.89 -5.19 -13.31
CA ASP A 115 14.70 -6.57 -12.86
C ASP A 115 14.48 -6.71 -11.34
N GLN A 116 14.39 -5.58 -10.62
CA GLN A 116 14.14 -5.57 -9.18
C GLN A 116 12.88 -6.37 -8.83
N LYS A 117 12.96 -7.10 -7.74
CA LYS A 117 11.89 -7.99 -7.30
C LYS A 117 11.01 -7.39 -6.23
N ILE A 118 11.55 -6.56 -5.36
CA ILE A 118 10.85 -5.88 -4.29
C ILE A 118 10.88 -4.37 -4.56
N VAL A 119 9.73 -3.81 -4.84
CA VAL A 119 9.57 -2.41 -5.21
C VAL A 119 8.77 -1.69 -4.14
N SER A 120 9.27 -0.56 -3.64
CA SER A 120 8.52 0.34 -2.77
C SER A 120 7.85 1.44 -3.60
N ASN A 121 6.59 1.72 -3.31
CA ASN A 121 5.85 2.83 -3.91
C ASN A 121 6.06 4.16 -3.16
N ALA A 122 7.07 4.26 -2.31
CA ALA A 122 7.37 5.45 -1.50
C ALA A 122 6.23 5.86 -0.55
N SER A 123 6.33 7.06 0.02
CA SER A 123 5.28 7.64 0.86
C SER A 123 4.29 8.48 0.04
N CYS A 124 3.11 8.75 0.59
CA CYS A 124 2.14 9.67 0.01
C CYS A 124 2.73 11.05 -0.26
N THR A 125 3.49 11.61 0.69
CA THR A 125 4.19 12.89 0.54
C THR A 125 5.22 12.85 -0.58
N THR A 126 5.99 11.76 -0.69
CA THR A 126 6.98 11.58 -1.77
C THR A 126 6.30 11.49 -3.13
N ASN A 127 5.17 10.80 -3.22
CA ASN A 127 4.40 10.69 -4.46
C ASN A 127 3.82 12.05 -4.92
N ALA A 128 3.47 12.93 -3.99
CA ALA A 128 3.04 14.28 -4.32
C ALA A 128 4.21 15.19 -4.74
N LEU A 129 5.33 15.10 -4.02
CA LEU A 129 6.45 16.06 -4.17
C LEU A 129 7.40 15.70 -5.31
N ALA A 130 7.78 14.43 -5.46
CA ALA A 130 8.88 14.06 -6.37
C ALA A 130 8.59 14.38 -7.84
N PRO A 131 7.38 14.15 -8.40
CA PRO A 131 7.07 14.55 -9.76
C PRO A 131 7.08 16.08 -9.95
N LEU A 132 6.63 16.82 -8.94
CA LEU A 132 6.64 18.29 -8.97
C LEU A 132 8.07 18.85 -8.93
N VAL A 133 8.91 18.33 -8.05
CA VAL A 133 10.33 18.71 -7.96
C VAL A 133 11.04 18.39 -9.27
N LYS A 134 10.80 17.21 -9.84
CA LYS A 134 11.36 16.83 -11.13
C LYS A 134 10.93 17.80 -12.24
N LEU A 135 9.65 18.15 -12.31
CA LEU A 135 9.16 19.09 -13.31
C LEU A 135 9.84 20.46 -13.18
N ILE A 136 9.99 20.96 -11.96
CA ILE A 136 10.65 22.25 -11.68
C ILE A 136 12.12 22.18 -12.07
N ASP A 137 12.81 21.10 -11.70
CA ASP A 137 14.23 20.92 -12.00
C ASP A 137 14.48 20.80 -13.50
N ASP A 138 13.71 19.99 -14.20
CA ASP A 138 13.80 19.80 -15.66
C ASP A 138 13.52 21.11 -16.43
N THR A 139 12.69 22.00 -15.88
CA THR A 139 12.25 23.21 -16.60
C THR A 139 13.16 24.41 -16.31
N TRP A 140 13.54 24.62 -15.08
CA TRP A 140 14.26 25.84 -14.63
C TRP A 140 15.57 25.56 -13.90
N GLY A 141 15.81 24.32 -13.50
CA GLY A 141 16.90 23.93 -12.62
C GLY A 141 16.62 24.28 -11.17
N LEU A 142 16.79 23.32 -10.26
CA LEU A 142 16.57 23.49 -8.83
C LEU A 142 17.89 23.32 -8.09
N LYS A 143 18.35 24.39 -7.41
CA LYS A 143 19.58 24.32 -6.60
C LYS A 143 19.28 23.94 -5.15
N THR A 144 18.24 24.53 -4.59
CA THR A 144 17.81 24.33 -3.19
C THR A 144 16.33 24.59 -3.08
N GLY A 145 15.67 23.98 -2.09
CA GLY A 145 14.26 24.18 -1.83
C GLY A 145 13.91 23.93 -0.36
N TRP A 146 12.81 24.53 0.08
CA TRP A 146 12.14 24.22 1.32
C TRP A 146 10.79 23.64 1.03
N MET A 147 10.44 22.58 1.72
CA MET A 147 9.11 21.97 1.63
C MET A 147 8.39 22.12 2.97
N THR A 148 7.17 22.63 2.92
CA THR A 148 6.21 22.55 4.01
C THR A 148 5.01 21.77 3.52
N THR A 149 4.61 20.73 4.25
CA THR A 149 3.42 19.94 3.92
C THR A 149 2.29 20.25 4.90
N ILE A 150 1.09 20.47 4.35
CA ILE A 150 -0.17 20.46 5.10
C ILE A 150 -0.82 19.12 4.78
N HIS A 151 -0.91 18.26 5.76
CA HIS A 151 -1.24 16.84 5.54
C HIS A 151 -2.40 16.41 6.43
N CYS A 152 -3.37 15.70 5.88
CA CYS A 152 -4.36 15.01 6.71
C CYS A 152 -3.68 13.96 7.60
N TYR A 153 -4.23 13.70 8.77
CA TYR A 153 -3.78 12.57 9.58
C TYR A 153 -4.14 11.24 8.91
N THR A 154 -3.37 10.20 9.20
CA THR A 154 -3.53 8.87 8.63
C THR A 154 -3.62 7.82 9.74
N GLY A 155 -3.88 6.57 9.40
CA GLY A 155 -3.99 5.47 10.35
C GLY A 155 -2.74 5.22 11.22
N SER A 156 -1.59 5.77 10.86
CA SER A 156 -0.37 5.75 11.68
C SER A 156 -0.39 6.75 12.84
N GLN A 157 -1.31 7.72 12.82
CA GLN A 157 -1.45 8.78 13.81
C GLN A 157 -2.72 8.53 14.62
N PRO A 158 -2.61 8.26 15.94
CA PRO A 158 -3.77 7.93 16.75
C PRO A 158 -4.66 9.17 16.97
N THR A 159 -5.96 8.98 17.06
CA THR A 159 -6.91 10.05 17.35
C THR A 159 -6.74 10.58 18.78
N ILE A 160 -6.41 9.68 19.71
CA ILE A 160 -6.04 9.98 21.11
C ILE A 160 -4.66 9.42 21.41
N ASP A 161 -4.03 9.85 22.51
CA ASP A 161 -2.71 9.35 22.93
C ASP A 161 -2.67 7.81 22.96
N ALA A 162 -1.74 7.23 22.23
CA ALA A 162 -1.57 5.77 22.15
C ALA A 162 -0.11 5.40 21.84
N PRO A 163 0.43 4.30 22.36
CA PRO A 163 1.80 3.90 22.10
C PRO A 163 2.02 3.55 20.61
N ARG A 164 2.97 4.22 19.96
CA ARG A 164 3.33 4.03 18.55
C ARG A 164 4.84 3.86 18.33
N GLY A 165 5.60 3.57 19.39
CA GLY A 165 7.06 3.38 19.32
C GLY A 165 7.88 4.67 19.15
N ASP A 166 7.22 5.82 18.95
CA ASP A 166 7.82 7.14 18.81
C ASP A 166 7.04 8.14 19.65
N PHE A 167 7.74 9.02 20.38
CA PHE A 167 7.09 9.95 21.31
C PHE A 167 6.14 10.93 20.59
N GLY A 168 6.55 11.48 19.46
CA GLY A 168 5.73 12.42 18.68
C GLY A 168 4.51 11.74 18.09
N ARG A 169 4.69 10.58 17.48
CA ARG A 169 3.60 9.78 16.89
C ARG A 169 2.65 9.16 17.90
N SER A 170 3.02 9.14 19.18
CA SER A 170 2.16 8.63 20.26
C SER A 170 1.17 9.65 20.80
N ARG A 171 1.24 10.90 20.33
CA ARG A 171 0.33 11.98 20.73
C ARG A 171 -0.90 12.05 19.83
N ALA A 172 -1.99 12.59 20.39
CA ALA A 172 -3.26 12.73 19.71
C ALA A 172 -3.15 13.64 18.48
N ALA A 173 -3.37 13.08 17.28
CA ALA A 173 -3.30 13.83 16.03
C ALA A 173 -4.34 14.93 15.94
N SER A 174 -5.55 14.70 16.48
CA SER A 174 -6.68 15.63 16.44
C SER A 174 -6.46 16.95 17.20
N LEU A 175 -5.46 17.01 18.10
CA LEU A 175 -5.10 18.22 18.84
C LEU A 175 -4.01 19.06 18.15
N SER A 176 -3.45 18.56 17.06
CA SER A 176 -2.36 19.20 16.31
C SER A 176 -2.75 19.62 14.89
N MET A 177 -4.05 19.66 14.63
CA MET A 177 -4.62 20.13 13.37
C MET A 177 -4.87 21.63 13.39
#